data_75b4f4020070f982d3e11d07ce6419c1
#
_entry.id   75b4f4020070f982d3e11d07ce6419c1
#
_cell.length_a   1.000
_cell.length_b   1.000
_cell.length_c   1.000
_cell.angle_alpha   90.00
_cell.angle_beta   90.00
_cell.angle_gamma   90.00
#
_symmetry.space_group_name_H-M   'P 1'
#
loop_
_entity.id
_entity.type
_entity.pdbx_description
1 polymer ?
#
loop_
_entity_poly.entity_id
_entity_poly.type
_entity_poly.pdbx_seq_one_letter_code
_entity_poly.pdbx_strand_id
1 'polypeptide(L)'
;PFRNGVATLTRLIEERALTNIRVFHEDVRLLLPVLAPAVIDRVFLMFPDPWPKKRHHRRRFVTPQNLDQLAHVMRDGAALRFASDHLSYIRWTLAMVRAHGAFEWTARCAADWRDRPADGAPTRFEEKALAAGRPPVYLDFIRCQRPRLEGA
;
A
#
# COMPACT_ATOMS: atom_id res chain seq x y z
N PRO A 1 -9.39 -0.38 -14.19
CA PRO A 1 -9.01 0.95 -13.70
C PRO A 1 -10.19 1.92 -13.74
N PHE A 2 -10.22 2.86 -12.80
CA PHE A 2 -11.27 3.88 -12.71
C PHE A 2 -10.95 5.04 -13.67
N ARG A 3 -11.45 4.96 -14.90
CA ARG A 3 -11.14 5.89 -16.01
C ARG A 3 -11.32 7.37 -15.64
N ASN A 4 -12.42 7.73 -14.97
CA ASN A 4 -12.69 9.12 -14.58
C ASN A 4 -11.64 9.66 -13.59
N GLY A 5 -11.15 8.80 -12.67
CA GLY A 5 -10.09 9.20 -11.74
C GLY A 5 -8.76 9.43 -12.45
N VAL A 6 -8.42 8.59 -13.43
CA VAL A 6 -7.21 8.77 -14.25
C VAL A 6 -7.30 10.08 -15.04
N ALA A 7 -8.41 10.34 -15.74
CA ALA A 7 -8.60 11.57 -16.52
C ALA A 7 -8.50 12.82 -15.63
N THR A 8 -9.12 12.81 -14.44
CA THR A 8 -9.03 13.94 -13.50
C THR A 8 -7.59 14.15 -13.02
N LEU A 9 -6.87 13.08 -12.69
CA LEU A 9 -5.47 13.17 -12.25
C LEU A 9 -4.58 13.72 -13.37
N THR A 10 -4.71 13.22 -14.61
CA THR A 10 -3.94 13.68 -15.76
C THR A 10 -4.15 15.18 -16.01
N ARG A 11 -5.41 15.63 -15.99
CA ARG A 11 -5.75 17.04 -16.12
C ARG A 11 -5.09 17.90 -15.03
N LEU A 12 -5.14 17.47 -13.76
CA LEU A 12 -4.50 18.21 -12.66
C LEU A 12 -2.98 18.26 -12.77
N ILE A 13 -2.35 17.21 -13.29
CA ILE A 13 -0.90 17.18 -13.55
C ILE A 13 -0.54 18.24 -14.61
N GLU A 14 -1.29 18.31 -15.70
CA GLU A 14 -1.11 19.29 -16.78
C GLU A 14 -1.36 20.72 -16.28
N GLU A 15 -2.50 20.99 -15.63
CA GLU A 15 -2.86 22.31 -15.10
C GLU A 15 -1.83 22.86 -14.11
N ARG A 16 -1.17 21.97 -13.35
CA ARG A 16 -0.17 22.36 -12.34
C ARG A 16 1.28 22.24 -12.84
N ALA A 17 1.48 21.90 -14.13
CA ALA A 17 2.77 21.68 -14.74
C ALA A 17 3.69 20.73 -13.92
N LEU A 18 3.13 19.65 -13.36
CA LEU A 18 3.88 18.69 -12.54
C LEU A 18 4.69 17.75 -13.45
N THR A 19 6.01 17.77 -13.34
CA THR A 19 6.92 16.98 -14.20
C THR A 19 7.41 15.69 -13.55
N ASN A 20 7.22 15.54 -12.23
CA ASN A 20 7.72 14.41 -11.44
C ASN A 20 6.68 13.31 -11.18
N ILE A 21 5.52 13.34 -11.87
CA ILE A 21 4.46 12.34 -11.74
C ILE A 21 4.42 11.46 -12.98
N ARG A 22 4.26 10.16 -12.78
CA ARG A 22 3.99 9.17 -13.82
C ARG A 22 2.74 8.40 -13.45
N VAL A 23 1.79 8.29 -14.37
CA VAL A 23 0.52 7.57 -14.16
C VAL A 23 0.56 6.25 -14.90
N PHE A 24 0.46 5.16 -14.16
CA PHE A 24 0.26 3.82 -14.72
C PHE A 24 -1.20 3.42 -14.46
N HIS A 25 -1.99 3.30 -15.50
CA HIS A 25 -3.45 3.14 -15.41
C HIS A 25 -3.93 1.68 -15.47
N GLU A 26 -3.00 0.73 -15.54
CA GLU A 26 -3.28 -0.71 -15.53
C GLU A 26 -3.09 -1.32 -14.14
N ASP A 27 -3.16 -2.63 -14.05
CA ASP A 27 -2.90 -3.37 -12.82
C ASP A 27 -1.42 -3.24 -12.42
N VAL A 28 -1.16 -2.71 -11.24
CA VAL A 28 0.20 -2.50 -10.74
C VAL A 28 1.03 -3.79 -10.70
N ARG A 29 0.40 -4.97 -10.62
CA ARG A 29 1.07 -6.28 -10.70
C ARG A 29 1.77 -6.53 -12.03
N LEU A 30 1.41 -5.78 -13.07
CA LEU A 30 2.12 -5.79 -14.36
C LEU A 30 3.36 -4.89 -14.35
N LEU A 31 3.35 -3.85 -13.51
CA LEU A 31 4.45 -2.90 -13.39
C LEU A 31 5.56 -3.40 -12.45
N LEU A 32 5.18 -3.96 -11.31
CA LEU A 32 6.15 -4.36 -10.27
C LEU A 32 7.29 -5.27 -10.79
N PRO A 33 7.03 -6.31 -11.62
CA PRO A 33 8.08 -7.21 -12.10
C PRO A 33 9.10 -6.58 -13.04
N VAL A 34 8.77 -5.43 -13.67
CA VAL A 34 9.65 -4.75 -14.64
C VAL A 34 10.45 -3.60 -14.02
N LEU A 35 10.18 -3.27 -12.77
CA LEU A 35 10.96 -2.29 -12.03
C LEU A 35 12.28 -2.88 -11.56
N ALA A 36 13.33 -2.07 -11.58
CA ALA A 36 14.62 -2.46 -11.02
C ALA A 36 14.52 -2.71 -9.49
N PRO A 37 15.39 -3.55 -8.92
CA PRO A 37 15.41 -3.77 -7.49
C PRO A 37 15.80 -2.51 -6.72
N ALA A 38 15.21 -2.34 -5.53
CA ALA A 38 15.57 -1.30 -4.58
C ALA A 38 15.53 0.14 -5.14
N VAL A 39 14.49 0.48 -5.92
CA VAL A 39 14.29 1.82 -6.49
C VAL A 39 13.20 2.63 -5.81
N ILE A 40 12.37 2.00 -4.97
CA ILE A 40 11.22 2.64 -4.32
C ILE A 40 11.51 2.90 -2.84
N ASP A 41 11.31 4.14 -2.40
CA ASP A 41 11.48 4.57 -1.01
C ASP A 41 10.18 4.50 -0.20
N ARG A 42 9.02 4.66 -0.87
CA ARG A 42 7.71 4.62 -0.21
C ARG A 42 6.66 3.98 -1.12
N VAL A 43 5.79 3.18 -0.52
CA VAL A 43 4.59 2.63 -1.15
C VAL A 43 3.37 2.99 -0.32
N PHE A 44 2.33 3.51 -0.96
CA PHE A 44 1.04 3.78 -0.36
C PHE A 44 -0.03 2.89 -0.98
N LEU A 45 -0.55 1.95 -0.21
CA LEU A 45 -1.66 1.07 -0.59
C LEU A 45 -2.92 1.54 0.13
N MET A 46 -3.58 2.55 -0.44
CA MET A 46 -4.66 3.28 0.20
C MET A 46 -6.02 2.75 -0.23
N PHE A 47 -6.77 2.21 0.73
CA PHE A 47 -8.14 1.69 0.55
C PHE A 47 -8.28 0.72 -0.63
N PRO A 48 -7.41 -0.30 -0.74
CA PRO A 48 -7.53 -1.30 -1.79
C PRO A 48 -8.81 -2.11 -1.61
N ASP A 49 -9.33 -2.68 -2.70
CA ASP A 49 -10.56 -3.48 -2.71
C ASP A 49 -10.52 -4.59 -1.64
N PRO A 50 -11.42 -4.59 -0.66
CA PRO A 50 -11.34 -5.48 0.50
C PRO A 50 -11.76 -6.92 0.20
N TRP A 51 -12.49 -7.16 -0.90
CA TRP A 51 -13.02 -8.47 -1.28
C TRP A 51 -13.60 -9.24 -0.09
N PRO A 52 -14.75 -8.80 0.49
CA PRO A 52 -15.23 -9.28 1.79
C PRO A 52 -15.60 -10.77 1.81
N LYS A 53 -16.05 -11.34 0.70
CA LYS A 53 -16.42 -12.77 0.60
C LYS A 53 -15.16 -13.64 0.65
N LYS A 54 -15.11 -14.63 1.54
CA LYS A 54 -13.95 -15.52 1.76
C LYS A 54 -13.39 -16.13 0.45
N ARG A 55 -14.28 -16.59 -0.46
CA ARG A 55 -13.89 -17.11 -1.79
C ARG A 55 -13.16 -16.11 -2.69
N HIS A 56 -13.23 -14.79 -2.39
CA HIS A 56 -12.60 -13.71 -3.16
C HIS A 56 -11.31 -13.19 -2.51
N HIS A 57 -10.90 -13.67 -1.33
CA HIS A 57 -9.69 -13.17 -0.64
C HIS A 57 -8.43 -13.30 -1.50
N ARG A 58 -8.37 -14.29 -2.43
CA ARG A 58 -7.30 -14.43 -3.43
C ARG A 58 -7.13 -13.24 -4.36
N ARG A 59 -8.13 -12.34 -4.45
CA ARG A 59 -8.08 -11.10 -5.26
C ARG A 59 -7.48 -9.93 -4.50
N ARG A 60 -7.31 -10.03 -3.20
CA ARG A 60 -6.68 -9.00 -2.37
C ARG A 60 -5.26 -8.75 -2.88
N PHE A 61 -4.85 -7.48 -2.84
CA PHE A 61 -3.50 -7.14 -3.26
C PHE A 61 -2.43 -7.72 -2.32
N VAL A 62 -2.67 -7.69 -1.00
CA VAL A 62 -1.70 -8.20 -0.02
C VAL A 62 -1.73 -9.73 -0.03
N THR A 63 -0.80 -10.31 -0.78
CA THR A 63 -0.53 -11.76 -0.90
C THR A 63 0.98 -11.99 -0.77
N PRO A 64 1.45 -13.21 -0.46
CA PRO A 64 2.88 -13.50 -0.41
C PRO A 64 3.61 -13.07 -1.69
N GLN A 65 3.07 -13.41 -2.87
CA GLN A 65 3.67 -13.08 -4.17
C GLN A 65 3.81 -11.58 -4.40
N ASN A 66 2.79 -10.78 -4.05
CA ASN A 66 2.87 -9.33 -4.21
C ASN A 66 3.78 -8.69 -3.14
N LEU A 67 3.87 -9.28 -1.95
CA LEU A 67 4.84 -8.87 -0.94
C LEU A 67 6.28 -9.17 -1.38
N ASP A 68 6.53 -10.30 -2.05
CA ASP A 68 7.83 -10.60 -2.68
C ASP A 68 8.22 -9.52 -3.69
N GLN A 69 7.29 -9.16 -4.59
CA GLN A 69 7.51 -8.12 -5.58
C GLN A 69 7.77 -6.75 -4.95
N LEU A 70 6.96 -6.36 -3.94
CA LEU A 70 7.21 -5.13 -3.19
C LEU A 70 8.57 -5.16 -2.48
N ALA A 71 8.90 -6.28 -1.83
CA ALA A 71 10.18 -6.45 -1.18
C ALA A 71 11.37 -6.37 -2.15
N HIS A 72 11.19 -6.80 -3.41
CA HIS A 72 12.19 -6.69 -4.45
C HIS A 72 12.43 -5.24 -4.88
N VAL A 73 11.37 -4.49 -5.15
CA VAL A 73 11.48 -3.12 -5.71
C VAL A 73 11.72 -2.05 -4.65
N MET A 74 11.38 -2.31 -3.38
CA MET A 74 11.60 -1.37 -2.28
C MET A 74 13.01 -1.47 -1.72
N ARG A 75 13.60 -0.33 -1.36
CA ARG A 75 14.88 -0.27 -0.64
C ARG A 75 14.74 -0.81 0.77
N ASP A 76 15.83 -1.28 1.32
CA ASP A 76 15.89 -1.59 2.75
C ASP A 76 15.63 -0.30 3.56
N GLY A 77 14.75 -0.37 4.55
CA GLY A 77 14.28 0.79 5.30
C GLY A 77 13.16 1.60 4.64
N ALA A 78 12.74 1.24 3.43
CA ALA A 78 11.62 1.90 2.74
C ALA A 78 10.29 1.67 3.45
N ALA A 79 9.40 2.65 3.39
CA ALA A 79 8.10 2.62 4.07
C ALA A 79 6.99 2.04 3.18
N LEU A 80 6.18 1.13 3.73
CA LEU A 80 4.93 0.66 3.15
C LEU A 80 3.78 1.05 4.06
N ARG A 81 2.88 1.92 3.57
CA ARG A 81 1.64 2.28 4.26
C ARG A 81 0.45 1.59 3.64
N PHE A 82 -0.34 0.93 4.46
CA PHE A 82 -1.63 0.35 4.09
C PHE A 82 -2.74 1.05 4.88
N ALA A 83 -3.82 1.45 4.20
CA ALA A 83 -5.01 1.98 4.88
C ALA A 83 -6.27 1.25 4.42
N SER A 84 -7.18 0.95 5.36
CA SER A 84 -8.46 0.33 5.08
C SER A 84 -9.45 0.56 6.23
N ASP A 85 -10.74 0.65 5.94
CA ASP A 85 -11.86 0.63 6.89
C ASP A 85 -12.45 -0.79 7.07
N HIS A 86 -11.88 -1.80 6.41
CA HIS A 86 -12.41 -3.16 6.38
C HIS A 86 -11.63 -4.10 7.30
N LEU A 87 -12.16 -4.38 8.49
CA LEU A 87 -11.49 -5.14 9.55
C LEU A 87 -10.92 -6.49 9.10
N SER A 88 -11.63 -7.24 8.24
CA SER A 88 -11.12 -8.53 7.76
C SER A 88 -9.92 -8.37 6.82
N TYR A 89 -9.78 -7.25 6.13
CA TYR A 89 -8.62 -6.99 5.29
C TYR A 89 -7.44 -6.51 6.14
N ILE A 90 -7.70 -5.69 7.15
CA ILE A 90 -6.67 -5.25 8.11
C ILE A 90 -6.03 -6.47 8.78
N ARG A 91 -6.84 -7.38 9.34
CA ARG A 91 -6.35 -8.63 9.96
C ARG A 91 -5.59 -9.51 8.97
N TRP A 92 -6.09 -9.63 7.75
CA TRP A 92 -5.42 -10.34 6.67
C TRP A 92 -4.04 -9.74 6.37
N THR A 93 -3.96 -8.43 6.20
CA THR A 93 -2.71 -7.72 5.91
C THR A 93 -1.67 -7.97 7.00
N LEU A 94 -2.04 -7.81 8.27
CA LEU A 94 -1.14 -8.09 9.40
C LEU A 94 -0.65 -9.55 9.39
N ALA A 95 -1.54 -10.51 9.14
CA ALA A 95 -1.18 -11.92 9.09
C ALA A 95 -0.22 -12.23 7.94
N MET A 96 -0.49 -11.70 6.73
CA MET A 96 0.35 -11.90 5.55
C MET A 96 1.74 -11.27 5.72
N VAL A 97 1.80 -10.03 6.18
CA VAL A 97 3.07 -9.32 6.40
C VAL A 97 3.91 -10.01 7.46
N ARG A 98 3.31 -10.41 8.59
CA ARG A 98 4.00 -11.15 9.65
C ARG A 98 4.56 -12.49 9.15
N ALA A 99 3.78 -13.24 8.39
CA ALA A 99 4.21 -14.53 7.85
C ALA A 99 5.32 -14.39 6.80
N HIS A 100 5.31 -13.30 6.04
CA HIS A 100 6.29 -13.04 4.98
C HIS A 100 7.68 -12.63 5.52
N GLY A 101 7.73 -11.86 6.61
CA GLY A 101 8.96 -11.49 7.31
C GLY A 101 9.83 -10.41 6.64
N ALA A 102 9.49 -9.93 5.43
CA ALA A 102 10.25 -8.88 4.76
C ALA A 102 9.86 -7.45 5.17
N PHE A 103 8.85 -7.31 5.99
CA PHE A 103 8.34 -6.03 6.47
C PHE A 103 8.04 -6.12 7.96
N GLU A 104 8.41 -5.11 8.70
CA GLU A 104 8.15 -4.98 10.13
C GLU A 104 7.07 -3.94 10.37
N TRP A 105 6.08 -4.27 11.19
CA TRP A 105 5.05 -3.32 11.63
C TRP A 105 5.62 -2.36 12.66
N THR A 106 5.46 -1.06 12.41
CA THR A 106 6.13 -0.02 13.22
C THR A 106 5.33 0.48 14.42
N ALA A 107 4.03 0.14 14.52
CA ALA A 107 3.17 0.65 15.58
C ALA A 107 3.61 0.18 16.98
N ARG A 108 3.69 1.11 17.90
CA ARG A 108 4.04 0.91 19.32
C ARG A 108 2.85 1.13 20.24
N CYS A 109 1.88 1.93 19.81
CA CYS A 109 0.66 2.22 20.56
C CYS A 109 -0.56 2.27 19.65
N ALA A 110 -1.75 2.40 20.24
CA ALA A 110 -3.00 2.39 19.50
C ALA A 110 -3.16 3.61 18.56
N ALA A 111 -2.63 4.77 18.94
CA ALA A 111 -2.69 5.97 18.12
C ALA A 111 -1.96 5.78 16.79
N ASP A 112 -0.85 5.03 16.76
CA ASP A 112 -0.02 4.83 15.57
C ASP A 112 -0.75 4.17 14.40
N TRP A 113 -1.87 3.49 14.67
CA TRP A 113 -2.65 2.82 13.64
C TRP A 113 -4.13 3.26 13.58
N ARG A 114 -4.61 4.03 14.58
CA ARG A 114 -5.98 4.58 14.60
C ARG A 114 -6.05 5.97 14.02
N ASP A 115 -5.02 6.78 14.24
CA ASP A 115 -5.01 8.15 13.81
C ASP A 115 -4.38 8.25 12.40
N ARG A 116 -4.93 9.16 11.58
CA ARG A 116 -4.32 9.42 10.28
C ARG A 116 -2.92 9.98 10.49
N PRO A 117 -1.88 9.39 9.86
CA PRO A 117 -0.53 9.91 9.95
C PRO A 117 -0.44 11.38 9.53
N ALA A 118 0.43 12.15 10.19
CA ALA A 118 0.54 13.61 9.99
C ALA A 118 0.91 14.00 8.53
N ASP A 119 1.62 13.13 7.82
CA ASP A 119 1.97 13.28 6.40
C ASP A 119 0.88 12.73 5.44
N GLY A 120 -0.24 12.25 5.98
CA GLY A 120 -1.35 11.68 5.21
C GLY A 120 -2.37 12.73 4.79
N ALA A 121 -2.63 12.84 3.48
CA ALA A 121 -3.75 13.64 2.98
C ALA A 121 -5.09 12.92 3.18
N PRO A 122 -6.19 13.66 3.49
CA PRO A 122 -7.52 13.07 3.53
C PRO A 122 -7.92 12.53 2.16
N THR A 123 -8.61 11.39 2.15
CA THR A 123 -9.10 10.80 0.92
C THR A 123 -10.62 10.68 0.92
N ARG A 124 -11.23 10.69 -0.27
CA ARG A 124 -12.68 10.45 -0.40
C ARG A 124 -13.12 9.09 0.16
N PHE A 125 -12.23 8.10 0.17
CA PHE A 125 -12.52 6.78 0.76
C PHE A 125 -12.56 6.87 2.29
N GLU A 126 -11.64 7.60 2.89
CA GLU A 126 -11.62 7.89 4.31
C GLU A 126 -12.89 8.64 4.75
N GLU A 127 -13.25 9.72 4.04
CA GLU A 127 -14.47 10.49 4.31
C GLU A 127 -15.73 9.61 4.27
N LYS A 128 -15.85 8.77 3.24
CA LYS A 128 -16.97 7.81 3.13
C LYS A 128 -16.97 6.77 4.25
N ALA A 129 -15.81 6.29 4.65
CA ALA A 129 -15.67 5.33 5.74
C ALA A 129 -16.12 5.93 7.06
N LEU A 130 -15.65 7.14 7.38
CA LEU A 130 -16.04 7.89 8.58
C LEU A 130 -17.53 8.19 8.60
N ALA A 131 -18.10 8.68 7.49
CA ALA A 131 -19.54 8.93 7.37
C ALA A 131 -20.38 7.65 7.55
N ALA A 132 -19.82 6.48 7.25
CA ALA A 132 -20.46 5.18 7.45
C ALA A 132 -20.16 4.56 8.84
N GLY A 133 -19.55 5.29 9.77
CA GLY A 133 -19.20 4.79 11.11
C GLY A 133 -18.12 3.71 11.12
N ARG A 134 -17.31 3.62 10.08
CA ARG A 134 -16.19 2.67 9.96
C ARG A 134 -14.86 3.43 9.99
N PRO A 135 -14.28 3.67 11.17
CA PRO A 135 -13.00 4.39 11.25
C PRO A 135 -11.91 3.61 10.49
N PRO A 136 -11.14 4.29 9.63
CA PRO A 136 -10.00 3.69 8.96
C PRO A 136 -8.92 3.27 9.93
N VAL A 137 -8.13 2.28 9.51
CA VAL A 137 -6.90 1.85 10.18
C VAL A 137 -5.74 2.06 9.22
N TYR A 138 -4.64 2.59 9.75
CA TYR A 138 -3.40 2.86 9.04
C TYR A 138 -2.31 1.92 9.56
N LEU A 139 -1.75 1.12 8.69
CA LEU A 139 -0.67 0.20 9.05
C LEU A 139 0.59 0.65 8.34
N ASP A 140 1.56 1.11 9.10
CA ASP A 140 2.87 1.50 8.60
C ASP A 140 3.88 0.38 8.86
N PHE A 141 4.57 -0.03 7.79
CA PHE A 141 5.59 -1.06 7.82
C PHE A 141 6.91 -0.50 7.27
N ILE A 142 8.00 -1.02 7.76
CA ILE A 142 9.34 -0.78 7.23
C ILE A 142 9.84 -2.04 6.54
N ARG A 143 10.41 -1.89 5.33
CA ARG A 143 11.11 -2.96 4.63
C ARG A 143 12.36 -3.34 5.40
N CYS A 144 12.44 -4.58 5.89
CA CYS A 144 13.58 -5.10 6.62
C CYS A 144 14.82 -5.19 5.73
N GLN A 145 16.01 -5.19 6.32
CA GLN A 145 17.23 -5.46 5.56
C GLN A 145 17.18 -6.86 4.94
N ARG A 146 17.62 -6.94 3.69
CA ARG A 146 17.81 -8.23 3.04
C ARG A 146 18.97 -8.96 3.76
N PRO A 147 18.83 -10.26 4.02
CA PRO A 147 19.96 -11.04 4.45
C PRO A 147 21.11 -10.85 3.44
N ARG A 148 22.28 -10.44 3.90
CA ARG A 148 23.47 -10.49 3.06
C ARG A 148 23.71 -11.97 2.75
N LEU A 149 23.66 -12.34 1.49
CA LEU A 149 24.16 -13.64 1.06
C LEU A 149 25.66 -13.61 1.35
N GLU A 150 26.08 -14.21 2.46
CA GLU A 150 27.50 -14.44 2.71
C GLU A 150 27.98 -15.44 1.64
N GLY A 151 28.81 -14.99 0.74
CA GLY A 151 29.56 -15.82 -0.20
C GLY A 151 28.86 -16.07 -1.55
N ALA A 152 28.99 -15.14 -2.47
CA ALA A 152 29.04 -15.40 -3.90
C ALA A 152 30.39 -14.93 -4.43
#